data_1f4f9d8e0d7ad70da786453eba0af556
#
_entry.id   1f4f9d8e0d7ad70da786453eba0af556
#
_cell.length_a   1.000
_cell.length_b   1.000
_cell.length_c   1.000
_cell.angle_alpha   90.00
_cell.angle_beta   90.00
_cell.angle_gamma   90.00
#
_symmetry.space_group_name_H-M   'P 1'
#
loop_
_entity.id
_entity.type
_entity.pdbx_description
1 polymer ?
#
loop_
_entity_poly.entity_id
_entity_poly.type
_entity_poly.pdbx_seq_one_letter_code
_entity_poly.pdbx_strand_id
1 'polypeptide(L)'
;MPGGLINIISWGAANVILNGNPSKTFFKATYKKYTNFGLQRFRLDFDGQRNLDWSADTKFEFKIKRYAELLWDTYLVVNLPDIWSPFYWTEDVSGCQTPYEFQWIEQIGAMMIHDITIYSGSNILSRYSGEYLEAAIQRDDGGKRVLWNRMVGGETRFTNPANAFQNGGFYPNANFNQNPTPPASGSDVQPSIKGRRLYIPLEAWFTYGGAKTALPLVALQYQEINIKIRFRSIKELYTIRDVQNSKNQGYPWKVKYKFQK
;
A
#
# COMPACT_ATOMS: atom_id res chain seq x y z
N MET A 1 -25.71 35.12 -30.54
CA MET A 1 -26.80 35.13 -29.54
C MET A 1 -26.59 36.29 -28.59
N PRO A 2 -27.41 37.32 -28.60
CA PRO A 2 -27.18 38.50 -27.77
C PRO A 2 -27.46 38.33 -26.26
N GLY A 3 -28.15 37.26 -25.86
CA GLY A 3 -28.52 37.04 -24.46
C GLY A 3 -27.35 36.68 -23.52
N GLY A 4 -26.27 36.08 -24.00
CA GLY A 4 -25.10 35.78 -23.20
C GLY A 4 -24.33 37.01 -22.75
N LEU A 5 -24.30 38.05 -23.58
CA LEU A 5 -23.63 39.29 -23.27
C LEU A 5 -24.36 40.07 -22.18
N ILE A 6 -25.69 40.03 -22.19
CA ILE A 6 -26.55 40.66 -21.17
C ILE A 6 -26.35 39.99 -19.81
N ASN A 7 -26.21 38.64 -19.78
CA ASN A 7 -25.95 37.89 -18.55
C ASN A 7 -24.54 38.18 -17.96
N ILE A 8 -23.58 38.48 -18.81
CA ILE A 8 -22.23 38.88 -18.36
C ILE A 8 -22.24 40.28 -17.75
N ILE A 9 -23.03 41.18 -18.30
CA ILE A 9 -23.08 42.60 -17.92
C ILE A 9 -24.07 42.87 -16.78
N SER A 10 -25.21 42.15 -16.73
CA SER A 10 -26.23 42.38 -15.71
C SER A 10 -25.89 41.72 -14.38
N TRP A 11 -25.33 42.48 -13.51
CA TRP A 11 -25.20 42.16 -12.09
C TRP A 11 -26.39 42.74 -11.35
N GLY A 12 -27.44 41.99 -11.16
CA GLY A 12 -28.60 42.44 -10.45
C GLY A 12 -29.47 41.30 -9.94
N ALA A 13 -30.53 41.61 -9.22
CA ALA A 13 -31.48 40.64 -8.69
C ALA A 13 -32.03 39.69 -9.76
N ALA A 14 -32.19 40.19 -11.01
CA ALA A 14 -32.65 39.36 -12.12
C ALA A 14 -31.66 38.24 -12.49
N ASN A 15 -30.35 38.48 -12.39
CA ASN A 15 -29.32 37.46 -12.64
C ASN A 15 -29.37 36.36 -11.58
N VAL A 16 -29.57 36.70 -10.32
CA VAL A 16 -29.71 35.75 -9.21
C VAL A 16 -30.99 34.91 -9.39
N ILE A 17 -32.09 35.51 -9.81
CA ILE A 17 -33.38 34.87 -10.05
C ILE A 17 -33.25 33.87 -11.23
N LEU A 18 -32.65 34.29 -12.33
CA LEU A 18 -32.54 33.49 -13.55
C LEU A 18 -31.52 32.35 -13.44
N ASN A 19 -30.40 32.58 -12.74
CA ASN A 19 -29.30 31.62 -12.65
C ASN A 19 -29.23 30.90 -11.28
N GLY A 20 -30.14 31.21 -10.34
CA GLY A 20 -30.18 30.54 -9.04
C GLY A 20 -28.96 30.80 -8.15
N ASN A 21 -28.28 31.94 -8.31
CA ASN A 21 -27.03 32.27 -7.60
C ASN A 21 -25.98 31.15 -7.64
N PRO A 22 -25.51 30.74 -8.81
CA PRO A 22 -24.60 29.63 -8.96
C PRO A 22 -23.25 29.93 -8.30
N SER A 23 -22.69 28.95 -7.60
CA SER A 23 -21.32 29.04 -7.04
C SER A 23 -20.25 29.04 -8.14
N LYS A 24 -20.58 28.48 -9.31
CA LYS A 24 -19.73 28.45 -10.51
C LYS A 24 -20.55 28.84 -11.73
N THR A 25 -19.98 29.63 -12.62
CA THR A 25 -20.57 30.00 -13.89
C THR A 25 -19.54 29.91 -15.00
N PHE A 26 -19.95 29.50 -16.21
CA PHE A 26 -19.08 29.50 -17.39
C PHE A 26 -18.69 30.88 -17.90
N PHE A 27 -19.41 31.90 -17.47
CA PHE A 27 -19.24 33.28 -17.94
C PHE A 27 -18.35 34.13 -17.05
N LYS A 28 -17.97 33.62 -15.88
CA LYS A 28 -17.09 34.30 -14.93
C LYS A 28 -15.92 33.41 -14.54
N ALA A 29 -14.71 33.82 -14.90
CA ALA A 29 -13.51 33.18 -14.44
C ALA A 29 -13.07 33.78 -13.10
N THR A 30 -12.96 32.96 -12.08
CA THR A 30 -12.36 33.33 -10.80
C THR A 30 -10.93 32.91 -10.79
N TYR A 31 -10.01 33.87 -10.88
CA TYR A 31 -8.59 33.58 -10.77
C TYR A 31 -8.23 33.34 -9.31
N LYS A 32 -7.62 32.15 -9.02
CA LYS A 32 -7.04 31.89 -7.71
C LYS A 32 -5.59 32.36 -7.72
N LYS A 33 -5.23 33.17 -6.76
CA LYS A 33 -3.85 33.56 -6.55
C LYS A 33 -3.16 32.43 -5.76
N TYR A 34 -2.06 31.96 -6.28
CA TYR A 34 -1.20 31.00 -5.59
C TYR A 34 0.07 31.69 -5.14
N THR A 35 0.50 31.41 -3.93
CA THR A 35 1.84 31.75 -3.46
C THR A 35 2.80 30.62 -3.80
N ASN A 36 4.06 30.93 -4.01
CA ASN A 36 5.10 29.92 -4.17
C ASN A 36 5.16 29.06 -2.91
N PHE A 37 5.27 27.74 -3.06
CA PHE A 37 5.38 26.80 -1.95
C PHE A 37 6.41 25.73 -2.27
N GLY A 38 7.03 25.18 -1.23
CA GLY A 38 7.91 24.02 -1.31
C GLY A 38 7.23 22.78 -0.77
N LEU A 39 7.61 21.62 -1.32
CA LEU A 39 7.19 20.32 -0.80
C LEU A 39 8.36 19.66 -0.07
N GLN A 40 8.09 19.20 1.13
CA GLN A 40 9.06 18.46 1.92
C GLN A 40 8.45 17.16 2.45
N ARG A 41 9.23 16.08 2.49
CA ARG A 41 8.81 14.79 3.02
C ARG A 41 9.42 14.59 4.39
N PHE A 42 8.59 14.21 5.34
CA PHE A 42 9.02 13.86 6.68
C PHE A 42 8.68 12.40 6.95
N ARG A 43 9.62 11.68 7.54
CA ARG A 43 9.40 10.34 8.03
C ARG A 43 8.91 10.43 9.47
N LEU A 44 7.79 9.75 9.74
CA LEU A 44 7.29 9.52 11.07
C LEU A 44 7.57 8.07 11.45
N ASP A 45 8.31 7.88 12.52
CA ASP A 45 8.50 6.58 13.13
C ASP A 45 7.51 6.46 14.31
N PHE A 46 7.01 5.27 14.54
CA PHE A 46 6.18 4.96 15.70
C PHE A 46 7.04 4.31 16.80
N ASP A 47 6.60 4.48 18.03
CA ASP A 47 7.22 3.85 19.18
C ASP A 47 6.55 2.49 19.43
N GLY A 48 7.35 1.44 19.63
CA GLY A 48 6.86 0.11 19.97
C GLY A 48 7.35 -1.01 19.05
N GLN A 49 6.61 -2.12 19.05
CA GLN A 49 6.92 -3.31 18.26
C GLN A 49 6.84 -3.00 16.78
N ARG A 50 7.90 -3.32 16.03
CA ARG A 50 7.99 -3.02 14.59
C ARG A 50 7.60 -4.19 13.69
N ASN A 51 7.39 -5.36 14.25
CA ASN A 51 7.04 -6.56 13.52
C ASN A 51 5.56 -6.87 13.67
N LEU A 52 4.97 -7.42 12.64
CA LEU A 52 3.61 -7.95 12.69
C LEU A 52 3.59 -9.22 13.54
N ASP A 53 2.47 -9.45 14.22
CA ASP A 53 2.23 -10.69 14.94
C ASP A 53 1.88 -11.81 13.96
N TRP A 54 2.24 -13.04 14.34
CA TRP A 54 1.98 -14.23 13.52
C TRP A 54 0.50 -14.57 13.43
N SER A 55 -0.22 -14.49 14.54
CA SER A 55 -1.58 -14.99 14.68
C SER A 55 -2.62 -13.93 15.03
N ALA A 56 -2.19 -12.77 15.49
CA ALA A 56 -3.08 -11.70 15.92
C ALA A 56 -2.89 -10.44 15.08
N ASP A 57 -3.96 -9.64 14.99
CA ASP A 57 -3.91 -8.33 14.36
C ASP A 57 -3.00 -7.39 15.16
N THR A 58 -2.12 -6.71 14.45
CA THR A 58 -1.21 -5.74 15.05
C THR A 58 -1.69 -4.32 14.79
N LYS A 59 -1.64 -3.47 15.82
CA LYS A 59 -2.08 -2.08 15.75
C LYS A 59 -0.87 -1.16 15.87
N PHE A 60 -0.78 -0.21 14.95
CA PHE A 60 0.21 0.85 14.98
C PHE A 60 -0.48 2.19 15.01
N GLU A 61 0.06 3.09 15.82
CA GLU A 61 -0.47 4.43 15.99
C GLU A 61 0.60 5.45 15.67
N PHE A 62 0.24 6.42 14.83
CA PHE A 62 1.13 7.46 14.37
C PHE A 62 0.53 8.82 14.71
N LYS A 63 1.28 9.61 15.44
CA LYS A 63 0.92 11.01 15.71
C LYS A 63 1.46 11.89 14.59
N ILE A 64 0.59 12.66 13.94
CA ILE A 64 0.99 13.64 12.93
C ILE A 64 1.65 14.82 13.63
N LYS A 65 2.95 15.00 13.39
CA LYS A 65 3.72 16.13 13.94
C LYS A 65 3.57 17.33 13.00
N ARG A 66 3.58 18.52 13.58
CA ARG A 66 3.46 19.78 12.84
C ARG A 66 4.83 20.25 12.35
N TYR A 67 5.33 19.62 11.30
CA TYR A 67 6.59 20.04 10.68
C TYR A 67 6.40 21.13 9.63
N ALA A 68 5.19 21.22 9.05
CA ALA A 68 4.83 22.13 8.01
C ALA A 68 3.42 22.68 8.22
N GLU A 69 3.03 23.67 7.43
CA GLU A 69 1.73 24.32 7.53
C GLU A 69 0.58 23.46 6.99
N LEU A 70 0.86 22.72 5.90
CA LEU A 70 -0.12 21.90 5.20
C LEU A 70 0.37 20.45 5.12
N LEU A 71 -0.52 19.51 5.37
CA LEU A 71 -0.31 18.10 5.12
C LEU A 71 -1.08 17.68 3.86
N TRP A 72 -0.39 17.04 2.96
CA TRP A 72 -0.99 16.56 1.72
C TRP A 72 -0.83 15.04 1.61
N ASP A 73 0.11 14.56 0.80
CA ASP A 73 0.29 13.13 0.56
C ASP A 73 0.86 12.41 1.78
N THR A 74 0.28 11.29 2.11
CA THR A 74 0.71 10.44 3.22
C THR A 74 0.88 9.02 2.73
N TYR A 75 2.04 8.43 2.97
CA TYR A 75 2.37 7.07 2.56
C TYR A 75 2.74 6.23 3.76
N LEU A 76 2.20 5.02 3.81
CA LEU A 76 2.70 3.97 4.70
C LEU A 76 3.84 3.24 3.99
N VAL A 77 4.97 3.10 4.66
CA VAL A 77 6.14 2.40 4.13
C VAL A 77 6.32 1.07 4.85
N VAL A 78 6.29 -0.01 4.09
CA VAL A 78 6.44 -1.37 4.58
C VAL A 78 7.58 -2.06 3.85
N ASN A 79 8.44 -2.77 4.57
CA ASN A 79 9.49 -3.58 3.98
C ASN A 79 9.04 -5.05 3.98
N LEU A 80 8.92 -5.63 2.80
CA LEU A 80 8.76 -7.08 2.66
C LEU A 80 10.14 -7.74 2.77
N PRO A 81 10.27 -8.85 3.53
CA PRO A 81 11.50 -9.59 3.65
C PRO A 81 11.82 -10.39 2.37
N ASP A 82 13.08 -10.80 2.26
CA ASP A 82 13.48 -11.82 1.31
C ASP A 82 12.91 -13.18 1.74
N ILE A 83 12.39 -13.92 0.79
CA ILE A 83 11.87 -15.27 1.03
C ILE A 83 12.88 -16.30 0.53
N TRP A 84 13.30 -17.15 1.42
CA TRP A 84 14.26 -18.20 1.16
C TRP A 84 13.59 -19.57 1.27
N SER A 85 13.45 -20.28 0.15
CA SER A 85 13.03 -21.67 0.18
C SER A 85 14.26 -22.55 0.36
N PRO A 86 14.23 -23.53 1.27
CA PRO A 86 15.38 -24.41 1.49
C PRO A 86 15.70 -25.20 0.23
N PHE A 87 16.96 -25.26 -0.08
CA PHE A 87 17.52 -26.13 -1.11
C PHE A 87 18.51 -27.07 -0.43
N TYR A 88 18.18 -28.35 -0.38
CA TYR A 88 19.05 -29.35 0.19
C TYR A 88 19.50 -30.32 -0.88
N TRP A 89 20.80 -30.38 -1.05
CA TRP A 89 21.46 -31.54 -1.64
C TRP A 89 21.62 -32.56 -0.53
N THR A 90 20.91 -33.66 -0.59
CA THR A 90 21.19 -34.82 0.26
C THR A 90 21.71 -35.93 -0.61
N GLU A 91 22.87 -36.42 -0.26
CA GLU A 91 23.40 -37.68 -0.80
C GLU A 91 22.56 -38.89 -0.35
N ASP A 92 21.73 -38.69 0.69
CA ASP A 92 20.82 -39.71 1.23
C ASP A 92 19.37 -39.43 0.87
N VAL A 93 18.76 -40.42 0.23
CA VAL A 93 17.37 -40.39 -0.29
C VAL A 93 16.31 -40.15 0.79
N SER A 94 16.64 -40.33 2.07
CA SER A 94 15.70 -40.22 3.19
C SER A 94 15.52 -38.79 3.76
N GLY A 95 16.37 -37.85 3.39
CA GLY A 95 16.37 -36.48 3.94
C GLY A 95 16.08 -35.38 2.94
N CYS A 96 15.62 -35.70 1.74
CA CYS A 96 15.35 -34.73 0.69
C CYS A 96 14.22 -33.75 1.10
N GLN A 97 14.58 -32.57 1.47
CA GLN A 97 13.59 -31.49 1.68
C GLN A 97 13.23 -30.87 0.33
N THR A 98 11.99 -31.05 -0.07
CA THR A 98 11.48 -30.40 -1.27
C THR A 98 11.28 -28.93 -1.01
N PRO A 99 11.72 -28.05 -1.92
CA PRO A 99 11.45 -26.64 -1.79
C PRO A 99 9.95 -26.39 -1.82
N TYR A 100 9.49 -25.47 -0.98
CA TYR A 100 8.10 -25.09 -0.95
C TYR A 100 7.87 -23.86 -1.86
N GLU A 101 6.71 -23.82 -2.50
CA GLU A 101 6.27 -22.69 -3.29
C GLU A 101 5.58 -21.69 -2.37
N PHE A 102 6.25 -20.59 -2.09
CA PHE A 102 5.71 -19.47 -1.33
C PHE A 102 5.20 -18.39 -2.29
N GLN A 103 4.05 -17.81 -2.00
CA GLN A 103 3.56 -16.64 -2.72
C GLN A 103 2.85 -15.70 -1.76
N TRP A 104 2.99 -14.40 -2.00
CA TRP A 104 2.23 -13.40 -1.31
C TRP A 104 0.80 -13.32 -1.86
N ILE A 105 -0.14 -12.86 -1.03
CA ILE A 105 -1.49 -12.55 -1.51
C ILE A 105 -1.44 -11.40 -2.52
N GLU A 106 -2.46 -11.31 -3.37
CA GLU A 106 -2.59 -10.21 -4.32
C GLU A 106 -2.70 -8.86 -3.61
N GLN A 107 -2.10 -7.81 -4.19
CA GLN A 107 -2.15 -6.44 -3.64
C GLN A 107 -1.72 -6.38 -2.16
N ILE A 108 -0.66 -7.11 -1.80
CA ILE A 108 -0.27 -7.33 -0.40
C ILE A 108 -0.23 -6.03 0.42
N GLY A 109 0.26 -4.93 -0.14
CA GLY A 109 0.35 -3.66 0.57
C GLY A 109 -1.00 -3.12 1.01
N ALA A 110 -2.03 -3.25 0.18
CA ALA A 110 -3.38 -2.82 0.53
C ALA A 110 -4.08 -3.88 1.41
N MET A 111 -4.00 -5.16 1.01
CA MET A 111 -4.72 -6.24 1.70
C MET A 111 -4.18 -6.58 3.08
N MET A 112 -2.91 -6.25 3.38
CA MET A 112 -2.37 -6.40 4.73
C MET A 112 -3.02 -5.46 5.75
N ILE A 113 -3.63 -4.37 5.28
CA ILE A 113 -4.30 -3.40 6.13
C ILE A 113 -5.73 -3.86 6.39
N HIS A 114 -6.05 -4.12 7.65
CA HIS A 114 -7.42 -4.43 8.03
C HIS A 114 -8.27 -3.15 8.04
N ASP A 115 -7.85 -2.14 8.79
CA ASP A 115 -8.48 -0.82 8.78
C ASP A 115 -7.48 0.31 9.08
N ILE A 116 -7.81 1.48 8.58
CA ILE A 116 -7.15 2.75 8.84
C ILE A 116 -8.17 3.65 9.53
N THR A 117 -7.84 4.15 10.71
CA THR A 117 -8.67 5.08 11.45
C THR A 117 -7.91 6.37 11.68
N ILE A 118 -8.44 7.48 11.20
CA ILE A 118 -7.91 8.82 11.44
C ILE A 118 -8.81 9.48 12.48
N TYR A 119 -8.23 9.95 13.57
CA TYR A 119 -8.98 10.50 14.69
C TYR A 119 -8.27 11.68 15.35
N SER A 120 -9.05 12.49 16.04
CA SER A 120 -8.56 13.62 16.83
C SER A 120 -9.17 13.56 18.23
N GLY A 121 -8.34 13.34 19.24
CA GLY A 121 -8.81 13.07 20.59
C GLY A 121 -9.69 11.82 20.61
N SER A 122 -10.96 11.96 21.00
CA SER A 122 -11.95 10.86 21.01
C SER A 122 -12.77 10.75 19.71
N ASN A 123 -12.66 11.73 18.81
CA ASN A 123 -13.49 11.82 17.63
C ASN A 123 -12.85 11.12 16.44
N ILE A 124 -13.54 10.15 15.86
CA ILE A 124 -13.15 9.50 14.61
C ILE A 124 -13.55 10.41 13.45
N LEU A 125 -12.55 10.84 12.68
CA LEU A 125 -12.74 11.68 11.50
C LEU A 125 -13.01 10.85 10.24
N SER A 126 -12.29 9.73 10.09
CA SER A 126 -12.44 8.83 8.96
C SER A 126 -12.00 7.43 9.34
N ARG A 127 -12.69 6.43 8.79
CA ARG A 127 -12.31 5.02 8.92
C ARG A 127 -12.61 4.29 7.62
N TYR A 128 -11.63 3.51 7.13
CA TYR A 128 -11.76 2.73 5.90
C TYR A 128 -10.82 1.53 5.93
N SER A 129 -11.09 0.53 5.08
CA SER A 129 -10.30 -0.70 4.98
C SER A 129 -9.22 -0.61 3.90
N GLY A 130 -8.29 -1.57 3.89
CA GLY A 130 -7.32 -1.71 2.82
C GLY A 130 -7.96 -2.03 1.46
N GLU A 131 -9.06 -2.78 1.45
CA GLU A 131 -9.84 -3.08 0.25
C GLU A 131 -10.44 -1.82 -0.40
N TYR A 132 -10.82 -0.84 0.44
CA TYR A 132 -11.29 0.45 -0.07
C TYR A 132 -10.21 1.18 -0.89
N LEU A 133 -8.93 1.08 -0.48
CA LEU A 133 -7.83 1.72 -1.21
C LEU A 133 -7.75 1.20 -2.64
N GLU A 134 -7.89 -0.12 -2.84
CA GLU A 134 -7.88 -0.70 -4.18
C GLU A 134 -9.13 -0.33 -4.97
N ALA A 135 -10.31 -0.41 -4.35
CA ALA A 135 -11.56 -0.02 -4.99
C ALA A 135 -11.57 1.45 -5.43
N ALA A 136 -10.99 2.34 -4.60
CA ALA A 136 -10.89 3.76 -4.91
C ALA A 136 -10.03 4.01 -6.17
N ILE A 137 -8.88 3.36 -6.29
CA ILE A 137 -8.03 3.48 -7.48
C ILE A 137 -8.71 2.91 -8.73
N GLN A 138 -9.43 1.81 -8.61
CA GLN A 138 -10.16 1.25 -9.74
C GLN A 138 -11.30 2.16 -10.20
N ARG A 139 -11.97 2.82 -9.27
CA ARG A 139 -13.06 3.75 -9.55
C ARG A 139 -12.56 5.06 -10.17
N ASP A 140 -11.53 5.65 -9.58
CA ASP A 140 -11.19 7.07 -9.82
C ASP A 140 -10.14 7.24 -10.93
N ASP A 141 -9.22 6.29 -11.08
CA ASP A 141 -8.15 6.44 -12.06
C ASP A 141 -7.54 5.11 -12.53
N GLY A 142 -8.21 4.50 -13.47
CA GLY A 142 -7.71 3.26 -14.11
C GLY A 142 -6.33 3.40 -14.76
N GLY A 143 -5.91 4.61 -15.14
CA GLY A 143 -4.58 4.88 -15.72
C GLY A 143 -3.44 4.75 -14.70
N LYS A 144 -3.70 4.97 -13.43
CA LYS A 144 -2.70 4.84 -12.37
C LYS A 144 -2.53 3.42 -11.83
N ARG A 145 -3.33 2.48 -12.30
CA ARG A 145 -3.32 1.09 -11.81
C ARG A 145 -1.93 0.42 -11.90
N VAL A 146 -1.19 0.67 -12.96
CA VAL A 146 0.15 0.11 -13.14
C VAL A 146 1.11 0.63 -12.06
N LEU A 147 1.05 1.93 -11.78
CA LEU A 147 1.86 2.54 -10.72
C LEU A 147 1.43 2.03 -9.34
N TRP A 148 0.13 1.97 -9.09
CA TRP A 148 -0.45 1.41 -7.88
C TRP A 148 0.06 -0.01 -7.60
N ASN A 149 -0.05 -0.90 -8.59
CA ASN A 149 0.42 -2.29 -8.46
C ASN A 149 1.90 -2.37 -8.09
N ARG A 150 2.72 -1.49 -8.66
CA ARG A 150 4.14 -1.41 -8.29
C ARG A 150 4.35 -0.92 -6.85
N MET A 151 3.54 0.01 -6.39
CA MET A 151 3.66 0.61 -5.06
C MET A 151 3.19 -0.34 -3.97
N VAL A 152 2.10 -1.08 -4.19
CA VAL A 152 1.48 -1.96 -3.19
C VAL A 152 1.87 -3.44 -3.32
N GLY A 153 2.72 -3.80 -4.31
CA GLY A 153 3.19 -5.16 -4.47
C GLY A 153 2.23 -6.08 -5.24
N GLY A 154 1.38 -5.54 -6.11
CA GLY A 154 0.52 -6.30 -7.03
C GLY A 154 1.27 -6.83 -8.27
N GLU A 155 2.57 -7.09 -8.17
CA GLU A 155 3.39 -7.61 -9.27
C GLU A 155 3.40 -9.14 -9.26
N THR A 156 3.40 -9.74 -10.44
CA THR A 156 3.39 -11.21 -10.64
C THR A 156 4.51 -11.92 -9.89
N ARG A 157 5.67 -11.29 -9.70
CA ARG A 157 6.78 -11.87 -8.95
C ARG A 157 6.49 -12.13 -7.47
N PHE A 158 5.48 -11.48 -6.90
CA PHE A 158 5.04 -11.67 -5.52
C PHE A 158 3.84 -12.61 -5.43
N THR A 159 2.89 -12.43 -6.34
CA THR A 159 1.57 -13.09 -6.30
C THR A 159 1.53 -14.40 -7.09
N ASN A 160 2.35 -14.51 -8.12
CA ASN A 160 2.49 -15.74 -8.92
C ASN A 160 3.95 -15.93 -9.35
N PRO A 161 4.88 -16.14 -8.42
CA PRO A 161 6.31 -16.18 -8.71
C PRO A 161 6.71 -17.33 -9.66
N ALA A 162 5.94 -18.42 -9.72
CA ALA A 162 6.18 -19.53 -10.64
C ALA A 162 6.07 -19.11 -12.11
N ASN A 163 5.22 -18.15 -12.43
CA ASN A 163 5.00 -17.62 -13.77
C ASN A 163 5.68 -16.26 -14.01
N ALA A 164 6.45 -15.78 -13.04
CA ALA A 164 7.13 -14.50 -13.17
C ALA A 164 8.48 -14.65 -13.88
N PHE A 165 8.57 -14.09 -15.08
CA PHE A 165 9.81 -14.10 -15.88
C PHE A 165 11.03 -13.52 -15.13
N GLN A 166 10.80 -12.60 -14.19
CA GLN A 166 11.86 -11.91 -13.45
C GLN A 166 12.49 -12.71 -12.30
N ASN A 167 11.97 -13.88 -11.98
CA ASN A 167 12.54 -14.74 -10.92
C ASN A 167 13.67 -15.65 -11.43
N GLY A 168 14.19 -15.42 -12.64
CA GLY A 168 15.41 -16.03 -13.15
C GLY A 168 15.38 -17.57 -13.30
N GLY A 169 14.21 -18.20 -13.20
CA GLY A 169 14.07 -19.65 -13.28
C GLY A 169 14.50 -20.44 -12.02
N PHE A 170 14.86 -19.74 -10.94
CA PHE A 170 15.26 -20.37 -9.68
C PHE A 170 14.08 -20.73 -8.79
N TYR A 171 12.99 -20.01 -8.91
CA TYR A 171 11.81 -20.28 -8.09
C TYR A 171 11.32 -21.74 -8.31
N PRO A 172 10.97 -22.50 -7.26
CA PRO A 172 10.83 -22.07 -5.85
C PRO A 172 12.13 -22.05 -5.05
N ASN A 173 13.23 -22.54 -5.59
CA ASN A 173 14.50 -22.64 -4.88
C ASN A 173 15.18 -21.27 -4.72
N ALA A 174 15.83 -21.07 -3.58
CA ALA A 174 16.82 -20.00 -3.48
C ALA A 174 18.09 -20.40 -4.25
N ASN A 175 18.75 -19.46 -4.90
CA ASN A 175 20.03 -19.72 -5.56
C ASN A 175 21.16 -19.61 -4.53
N PHE A 176 21.72 -20.74 -4.17
CA PHE A 176 22.98 -20.85 -3.43
C PHE A 176 23.99 -21.40 -4.43
N ASN A 177 24.92 -20.59 -4.91
CA ASN A 177 25.95 -21.00 -5.84
C ASN A 177 26.38 -22.46 -5.68
N GLN A 178 26.20 -23.25 -6.67
CA GLN A 178 26.59 -24.65 -6.94
C GLN A 178 27.29 -25.48 -5.83
N ASN A 179 27.51 -24.93 -4.65
CA ASN A 179 28.12 -25.56 -3.49
C ASN A 179 27.07 -25.75 -2.39
N PRO A 180 26.97 -26.94 -1.78
CA PRO A 180 25.99 -27.24 -0.73
C PRO A 180 26.19 -26.46 0.57
N THR A 181 27.29 -25.81 0.75
CA THR A 181 27.55 -24.87 1.85
C THR A 181 27.14 -23.47 1.45
N PRO A 182 26.27 -22.78 2.23
CA PRO A 182 25.97 -21.39 1.97
C PRO A 182 27.30 -20.60 1.94
N PRO A 183 27.57 -19.84 0.87
CA PRO A 183 28.80 -19.07 0.79
C PRO A 183 28.81 -18.07 1.95
N ALA A 184 29.91 -18.02 2.67
CA ALA A 184 30.12 -17.11 3.81
C ALA A 184 30.03 -15.64 3.41
N SER A 185 30.22 -15.32 2.16
CA SER A 185 29.96 -14.02 1.51
C SER A 185 30.10 -14.20 0.00
N GLY A 186 29.06 -13.86 -0.75
CA GLY A 186 29.16 -13.91 -2.21
C GLY A 186 27.96 -13.25 -2.90
N SER A 187 28.26 -12.56 -3.97
CA SER A 187 27.32 -11.81 -4.81
C SER A 187 26.27 -12.69 -5.53
N ASP A 188 26.36 -14.00 -5.39
CA ASP A 188 25.60 -14.94 -6.20
C ASP A 188 24.46 -15.63 -5.43
N VAL A 189 24.28 -15.32 -4.14
CA VAL A 189 23.16 -15.85 -3.33
C VAL A 189 21.93 -15.02 -3.59
N GLN A 190 20.89 -15.66 -4.13
CA GLN A 190 19.62 -14.98 -4.42
C GLN A 190 18.46 -15.67 -3.70
N PRO A 191 17.58 -14.90 -3.06
CA PRO A 191 16.37 -15.43 -2.46
C PRO A 191 15.40 -15.93 -3.54
N SER A 192 14.52 -16.85 -3.18
CA SER A 192 13.42 -17.33 -4.05
C SER A 192 12.53 -16.17 -4.49
N ILE A 193 12.21 -15.28 -3.57
CA ILE A 193 11.50 -14.03 -3.84
C ILE A 193 12.26 -12.91 -3.14
N LYS A 194 12.74 -11.94 -3.92
CA LYS A 194 13.47 -10.79 -3.39
C LYS A 194 12.51 -9.83 -2.67
N GLY A 195 12.88 -9.47 -1.45
CA GLY A 195 12.14 -8.49 -0.67
C GLY A 195 12.09 -7.12 -1.32
N ARG A 196 11.13 -6.32 -0.91
CA ARG A 196 10.93 -4.97 -1.46
C ARG A 196 10.32 -4.03 -0.45
N ARG A 197 10.63 -2.76 -0.61
CA ARG A 197 9.93 -1.68 0.07
C ARG A 197 8.68 -1.29 -0.69
N LEU A 198 7.54 -1.37 -0.02
CA LEU A 198 6.24 -0.93 -0.52
C LEU A 198 5.94 0.48 -0.02
N TYR A 199 5.27 1.26 -0.85
CA TYR A 199 4.80 2.61 -0.54
C TYR A 199 3.29 2.64 -0.75
N ILE A 200 2.53 2.55 0.32
CA ILE A 200 1.08 2.44 0.27
C ILE A 200 0.50 3.83 0.50
N PRO A 201 -0.11 4.48 -0.49
CA PRO A 201 -0.74 5.77 -0.28
C PRO A 201 -1.97 5.60 0.62
N LEU A 202 -2.03 6.42 1.67
CA LEU A 202 -3.19 6.50 2.53
C LEU A 202 -4.15 7.51 1.92
N GLU A 203 -5.20 7.02 1.29
CA GLU A 203 -6.18 7.84 0.60
C GLU A 203 -7.17 8.47 1.58
N ALA A 204 -6.71 9.49 2.29
CA ALA A 204 -7.53 10.27 3.20
C ALA A 204 -8.26 11.40 2.43
N TRP A 205 -9.28 12.02 3.06
CA TRP A 205 -10.05 13.10 2.44
C TRP A 205 -9.19 14.30 2.00
N PHE A 206 -8.05 14.53 2.64
CA PHE A 206 -7.16 15.65 2.32
C PHE A 206 -6.18 15.35 1.18
N THR A 207 -6.06 14.10 0.73
CA THR A 207 -5.20 13.73 -0.40
C THR A 207 -5.90 13.84 -1.75
N TYR A 208 -7.24 13.76 -1.76
CA TYR A 208 -8.02 13.93 -2.98
C TYR A 208 -8.04 15.39 -3.44
N GLY A 209 -7.93 15.63 -4.73
CA GLY A 209 -8.03 16.96 -5.31
C GLY A 209 -6.75 17.80 -5.27
N GLY A 210 -5.63 17.20 -4.94
CA GLY A 210 -4.31 17.84 -4.96
C GLY A 210 -4.13 18.85 -3.82
N ALA A 211 -3.22 19.80 -3.99
CA ALA A 211 -2.86 20.77 -2.96
C ALA A 211 -4.02 21.64 -2.44
N LYS A 212 -5.15 21.67 -3.16
CA LYS A 212 -6.33 22.46 -2.77
C LYS A 212 -7.08 21.91 -1.56
N THR A 213 -6.94 20.59 -1.30
CA THR A 213 -7.62 19.89 -0.21
C THR A 213 -6.67 19.54 0.94
N ALA A 214 -5.42 20.02 0.85
CA ALA A 214 -4.42 19.76 1.89
C ALA A 214 -4.91 20.18 3.27
N LEU A 215 -4.62 19.35 4.27
CA LEU A 215 -5.03 19.58 5.65
C LEU A 215 -4.19 20.71 6.28
N PRO A 216 -4.79 21.81 6.72
CA PRO A 216 -4.06 22.92 7.33
C PRO A 216 -3.66 22.60 8.78
N LEU A 217 -2.45 22.12 8.98
CA LEU A 217 -1.94 21.79 10.32
C LEU A 217 -1.78 23.04 11.20
N VAL A 218 -1.58 24.19 10.57
CA VAL A 218 -1.49 25.48 11.28
C VAL A 218 -2.79 25.83 11.99
N ALA A 219 -3.94 25.46 11.42
CA ALA A 219 -5.25 25.72 12.03
C ALA A 219 -5.56 24.77 13.20
N LEU A 220 -4.82 23.66 13.32
CA LEU A 220 -5.04 22.64 14.32
C LEU A 220 -4.13 22.82 15.56
N GLN A 221 -4.00 24.07 16.05
CA GLN A 221 -3.04 24.39 17.13
C GLN A 221 -3.26 23.61 18.41
N TYR A 222 -4.50 23.31 18.77
CA TYR A 222 -4.87 22.62 20.00
C TYR A 222 -5.39 21.19 19.77
N GLN A 223 -5.44 20.74 18.52
CA GLN A 223 -5.93 19.41 18.20
C GLN A 223 -4.79 18.58 17.60
N GLU A 224 -4.68 17.35 18.04
CA GLU A 224 -3.74 16.40 17.51
C GLU A 224 -4.47 15.42 16.61
N ILE A 225 -3.89 15.15 15.46
CA ILE A 225 -4.41 14.12 14.56
C ILE A 225 -3.51 12.89 14.67
N ASN A 226 -4.15 11.77 14.90
CA ASN A 226 -3.52 10.47 14.98
C ASN A 226 -4.07 9.57 13.89
N ILE A 227 -3.21 8.75 13.31
CA ILE A 227 -3.55 7.71 12.35
C ILE A 227 -3.28 6.37 13.02
N LYS A 228 -4.32 5.57 13.18
CA LYS A 228 -4.24 4.21 13.69
C LYS A 228 -4.44 3.23 12.55
N ILE A 229 -3.48 2.36 12.34
CA ILE A 229 -3.51 1.34 11.30
C ILE A 229 -3.52 -0.03 11.99
N ARG A 230 -4.50 -0.85 11.64
CA ARG A 230 -4.58 -2.23 12.07
C ARG A 230 -4.21 -3.14 10.92
N PHE A 231 -3.22 -3.97 11.13
CA PHE A 231 -2.75 -4.95 10.16
C PHE A 231 -3.31 -6.32 10.45
N ARG A 232 -3.55 -7.09 9.41
CA ARG A 232 -3.90 -8.51 9.48
C ARG A 232 -2.71 -9.32 9.98
N SER A 233 -2.97 -10.49 10.53
CA SER A 233 -1.94 -11.42 10.98
C SER A 233 -1.08 -11.91 9.81
N ILE A 234 0.21 -12.20 10.06
CA ILE A 234 1.14 -12.65 9.01
C ILE A 234 0.61 -13.89 8.28
N LYS A 235 -0.01 -14.83 9.00
CA LYS A 235 -0.53 -16.08 8.41
C LYS A 235 -1.59 -15.88 7.32
N GLU A 236 -2.23 -14.69 7.26
CA GLU A 236 -3.24 -14.36 6.27
C GLU A 236 -2.63 -13.70 5.01
N LEU A 237 -1.35 -13.35 5.05
CA LEU A 237 -0.70 -12.55 4.01
C LEU A 237 0.03 -13.37 2.95
N TYR A 238 0.13 -14.69 3.11
CA TYR A 238 0.81 -15.55 2.16
C TYR A 238 0.18 -16.92 2.06
N THR A 239 0.53 -17.62 1.00
CA THR A 239 0.19 -19.03 0.80
C THR A 239 1.46 -19.83 0.55
N ILE A 240 1.49 -21.05 1.07
CA ILE A 240 2.59 -21.99 0.83
C ILE A 240 2.02 -23.26 0.21
N ARG A 241 2.62 -23.68 -0.88
CA ARG A 241 2.30 -24.90 -1.58
C ARG A 241 3.36 -25.96 -1.28
N ASP A 242 2.92 -27.11 -0.78
CA ASP A 242 3.76 -28.30 -0.68
C ASP A 242 3.73 -29.06 -2.02
N VAL A 243 4.83 -29.01 -2.75
CA VAL A 243 4.94 -29.59 -4.08
C VAL A 243 4.88 -31.11 -4.06
N GLN A 244 5.30 -31.75 -2.97
CA GLN A 244 5.27 -33.22 -2.85
C GLN A 244 3.86 -33.76 -2.70
N ASN A 245 3.01 -33.11 -1.90
CA ASN A 245 1.63 -33.56 -1.68
C ASN A 245 0.68 -33.21 -2.84
N SER A 246 1.07 -32.25 -3.68
CA SER A 246 0.21 -31.81 -4.79
C SER A 246 0.09 -32.83 -5.92
N LYS A 247 1.02 -33.80 -6.04
CA LYS A 247 1.01 -34.83 -7.08
C LYS A 247 0.11 -36.03 -6.74
N ASN A 248 -0.18 -36.27 -5.46
CA ASN A 248 -0.88 -37.49 -5.00
C ASN A 248 -2.29 -37.23 -4.43
N GLN A 249 -2.70 -36.03 -4.24
CA GLN A 249 -4.05 -35.71 -3.76
C GLN A 249 -4.60 -34.52 -4.54
N GLY A 250 -5.62 -34.78 -5.33
CA GLY A 250 -6.42 -33.74 -5.95
C GLY A 250 -6.93 -32.79 -4.86
N TYR A 251 -6.59 -31.51 -5.02
CA TYR A 251 -6.98 -30.41 -4.14
C TYR A 251 -7.81 -30.75 -2.91
N PRO A 252 -7.46 -30.28 -1.72
CA PRO A 252 -7.13 -28.88 -1.42
C PRO A 252 -5.76 -28.70 -0.73
N TRP A 253 -5.25 -27.50 -0.85
CA TRP A 253 -4.03 -26.99 -0.24
C TRP A 253 -3.97 -27.24 1.26
N LYS A 254 -3.17 -28.21 1.72
CA LYS A 254 -2.85 -28.34 3.15
C LYS A 254 -1.61 -27.51 3.44
N VAL A 255 -1.83 -26.35 4.00
CA VAL A 255 -0.75 -25.53 4.57
C VAL A 255 -0.24 -26.27 5.82
N LYS A 256 0.86 -27.00 5.71
CA LYS A 256 1.57 -27.53 6.87
C LYS A 256 2.56 -26.49 7.35
N TYR A 257 2.17 -25.76 8.39
CA TYR A 257 3.09 -24.87 9.10
C TYR A 257 4.07 -25.72 9.92
N LYS A 258 5.32 -25.79 9.51
CA LYS A 258 6.44 -26.14 10.36
C LYS A 258 7.51 -25.07 10.15
N PHE A 259 7.38 -23.98 10.86
CA PHE A 259 8.53 -23.13 11.10
C PHE A 259 9.21 -23.63 12.38
N GLN A 260 10.41 -24.15 12.25
CA GLN A 260 11.32 -24.26 13.39
C GLN A 260 11.78 -22.86 13.75
N LYS A 261 11.74 -22.56 15.06
CA LYS A 261 12.25 -21.32 15.64
C LYS A 261 13.72 -21.14 15.35
#